data_69f39a5a31e21612223d198277e361c3
#
_entry.id   69f39a5a31e21612223d198277e361c3
#
_cell.length_a   1.000
_cell.length_b   1.000
_cell.length_c   1.000
_cell.angle_alpha   90.00
_cell.angle_beta   90.00
_cell.angle_gamma   90.00
#
_symmetry.space_group_name_H-M   'P 1'
#
loop_
_entity.id
_entity.type
_entity.pdbx_description
1 polymer ?
#
loop_
_entity_poly.entity_id
_entity_poly.type
_entity_poly.pdbx_seq_one_letter_code
_entity_poly.pdbx_strand_id
1 'polypeptide(L)'
;GIVLSGGLDSSLVAAVASEAADREGKPVPACWTVAESEDNPDWIAAENVAASLDLVHHQAIMSEDSFVKDIPKLSWYGEDLDVSVLFFQPLFQQMRKHVKVGLCGQGADEIHAGYPRYKSLDGHRKVVLERLHSIDDSVTSKIMGKSLPLDSCWYSNSLHPDDYTTDLDQMLNFELERGQLSNFQLRLVDRHSMAHSLEVRVPFLGKSHREQSYQLPTDWRLPNNGLEKAALRSAARLTALPREITDRPKLPAGTATSPNQLKSFLSDYADLSSSLANKY
;
A
#
# COMPACT_ATOMS: atom_id res chain seq x y z
N GLY A 1 -16.90 1.74 6.05
CA GLY A 1 -16.21 0.47 6.28
C GLY A 1 -14.70 0.62 6.33
N ILE A 2 -13.99 -0.42 6.72
CA ILE A 2 -12.53 -0.39 6.92
C ILE A 2 -11.89 -1.47 6.06
N VAL A 3 -10.85 -1.11 5.29
CA VAL A 3 -9.95 -2.06 4.62
C VAL A 3 -8.98 -2.58 5.67
N LEU A 4 -9.08 -3.85 6.04
CA LEU A 4 -8.30 -4.46 7.12
C LEU A 4 -7.41 -5.57 6.58
N SER A 5 -6.08 -5.40 6.71
CA SER A 5 -5.06 -6.40 6.34
C SER A 5 -4.39 -7.05 7.56
N GLY A 6 -4.78 -6.66 8.78
CA GLY A 6 -4.07 -7.09 10.00
C GLY A 6 -2.65 -6.51 10.15
N GLY A 7 -2.19 -5.68 9.22
CA GLY A 7 -0.98 -4.87 9.40
C GLY A 7 -1.23 -3.69 10.33
N LEU A 8 -0.17 -3.14 10.94
CA LEU A 8 -0.24 -2.04 11.90
C LEU A 8 -1.15 -0.88 11.43
N ASP A 9 -0.98 -0.45 10.19
CA ASP A 9 -1.61 0.77 9.65
C ASP A 9 -3.13 0.61 9.55
N SER A 10 -3.60 -0.45 8.89
CA SER A 10 -5.03 -0.73 8.75
C SER A 10 -5.68 -1.04 10.09
N SER A 11 -4.96 -1.72 10.99
CA SER A 11 -5.42 -2.04 12.34
C SER A 11 -5.57 -0.80 13.20
N LEU A 12 -4.64 0.15 13.11
CA LEU A 12 -4.74 1.42 13.83
C LEU A 12 -5.89 2.28 13.30
N VAL A 13 -6.12 2.29 11.98
CA VAL A 13 -7.32 2.93 11.41
C VAL A 13 -8.59 2.30 11.98
N ALA A 14 -8.64 0.97 12.10
CA ALA A 14 -9.77 0.27 12.69
C ALA A 14 -9.99 0.64 14.16
N ALA A 15 -8.95 0.61 14.98
CA ALA A 15 -9.04 0.94 16.41
C ALA A 15 -9.50 2.39 16.63
N VAL A 16 -8.90 3.35 15.93
CA VAL A 16 -9.26 4.78 16.06
C VAL A 16 -10.68 5.05 15.53
N ALA A 17 -11.08 4.40 14.43
CA ALA A 17 -12.43 4.56 13.89
C ALA A 17 -13.50 3.97 14.82
N SER A 18 -13.21 2.84 15.48
CA SER A 18 -14.09 2.24 16.48
C SER A 18 -14.25 3.14 17.69
N GLU A 19 -13.15 3.62 18.26
CA GLU A 19 -13.15 4.52 19.41
C GLU A 19 -13.86 5.84 19.09
N ALA A 20 -13.66 6.39 17.89
CA ALA A 20 -14.35 7.59 17.47
C ALA A 20 -15.84 7.37 17.30
N ALA A 21 -16.26 6.24 16.76
CA ALA A 21 -17.67 5.89 16.62
C ALA A 21 -18.35 5.76 17.98
N ASP A 22 -17.73 5.07 18.92
CA ASP A 22 -18.25 4.92 20.30
C ASP A 22 -18.39 6.29 20.98
N ARG A 23 -17.38 7.15 20.88
CA ARG A 23 -17.39 8.49 21.47
C ARG A 23 -18.52 9.37 20.89
N GLU A 24 -18.82 9.20 19.62
CA GLU A 24 -19.88 9.94 18.91
C GLU A 24 -21.26 9.26 19.02
N GLY A 25 -21.37 8.10 19.68
CA GLY A 25 -22.59 7.30 19.72
C GLY A 25 -23.06 6.83 18.35
N LYS A 26 -22.11 6.55 17.45
CA LYS A 26 -22.36 6.07 16.08
C LYS A 26 -22.12 4.57 15.99
N PRO A 27 -22.74 3.88 15.02
CA PRO A 27 -22.41 2.49 14.76
C PRO A 27 -20.92 2.32 14.41
N VAL A 28 -20.29 1.33 15.02
CA VAL A 28 -18.90 0.97 14.72
C VAL A 28 -18.81 0.45 13.28
N PRO A 29 -17.85 0.94 12.46
CA PRO A 29 -17.75 0.51 11.06
C PRO A 29 -17.28 -0.94 10.96
N ALA A 30 -17.94 -1.74 10.10
CA ALA A 30 -17.48 -3.07 9.74
C ALA A 30 -16.14 -3.04 8.98
N CYS A 31 -15.41 -4.15 8.98
CA CYS A 31 -14.15 -4.30 8.27
C CYS A 31 -14.20 -5.42 7.23
N TRP A 32 -13.29 -5.33 6.24
CA TRP A 32 -13.18 -6.25 5.10
C TRP A 32 -11.74 -6.70 4.90
N THR A 33 -11.59 -8.01 4.68
CA THR A 33 -10.32 -8.65 4.35
C THR A 33 -10.49 -9.57 3.16
N VAL A 34 -9.48 -9.57 2.28
CA VAL A 34 -9.35 -10.52 1.18
C VAL A 34 -7.97 -11.15 1.22
N ALA A 35 -7.87 -12.46 1.05
CA ALA A 35 -6.61 -13.18 0.93
C ALA A 35 -6.76 -14.37 -0.03
N GLU A 36 -5.65 -15.04 -0.36
CA GLU A 36 -5.67 -16.25 -1.20
C GLU A 36 -6.13 -17.50 -0.44
N SER A 37 -6.00 -17.50 0.90
CA SER A 37 -6.40 -18.63 1.77
C SER A 37 -6.61 -18.17 3.21
N GLU A 38 -7.27 -19.00 4.02
CA GLU A 38 -7.53 -18.73 5.43
C GLU A 38 -6.28 -18.89 6.32
N ASP A 39 -5.28 -19.63 5.87
CA ASP A 39 -3.99 -19.78 6.55
C ASP A 39 -3.01 -18.64 6.22
N ASN A 40 -3.43 -17.67 5.41
CA ASN A 40 -2.64 -16.50 5.09
C ASN A 40 -2.37 -15.66 6.36
N PRO A 41 -1.11 -15.24 6.61
CA PRO A 41 -0.77 -14.46 7.81
C PRO A 41 -1.52 -13.14 7.98
N ASP A 42 -1.90 -12.50 6.88
CA ASP A 42 -2.70 -11.26 6.92
C ASP A 42 -4.16 -11.54 7.27
N TRP A 43 -4.71 -12.65 6.78
CA TRP A 43 -6.06 -13.12 7.15
C TRP A 43 -6.16 -13.37 8.65
N ILE A 44 -5.26 -14.20 9.20
CA ILE A 44 -5.22 -14.53 10.64
C ILE A 44 -5.04 -13.26 11.49
N ALA A 45 -4.13 -12.38 11.08
CA ALA A 45 -3.91 -11.13 11.80
C ALA A 45 -5.15 -10.20 11.77
N ALA A 46 -5.85 -10.14 10.64
CA ALA A 46 -7.09 -9.36 10.52
C ALA A 46 -8.22 -9.93 11.39
N GLU A 47 -8.34 -11.25 11.49
CA GLU A 47 -9.28 -11.92 12.42
C GLU A 47 -9.00 -11.54 13.87
N ASN A 48 -7.74 -11.58 14.28
CA ASN A 48 -7.33 -11.20 15.64
C ASN A 48 -7.65 -9.73 15.94
N VAL A 49 -7.44 -8.83 14.98
CA VAL A 49 -7.81 -7.40 15.12
C VAL A 49 -9.31 -7.25 15.22
N ALA A 50 -10.07 -7.86 14.33
CA ALA A 50 -11.51 -7.75 14.32
C ALA A 50 -12.12 -8.28 15.63
N ALA A 51 -11.63 -9.42 16.12
CA ALA A 51 -12.06 -9.99 17.40
C ALA A 51 -11.71 -9.10 18.60
N SER A 52 -10.48 -8.49 18.61
CA SER A 52 -10.05 -7.64 19.72
C SER A 52 -10.81 -6.32 19.81
N LEU A 53 -11.36 -5.84 18.69
CA LEU A 53 -12.09 -4.58 18.58
C LEU A 53 -13.63 -4.81 18.47
N ASP A 54 -14.09 -6.04 18.59
CA ASP A 54 -15.50 -6.44 18.43
C ASP A 54 -16.14 -5.92 17.12
N LEU A 55 -15.42 -6.10 16.00
CA LEU A 55 -15.85 -5.61 14.68
C LEU A 55 -16.61 -6.68 13.90
N VAL A 56 -17.66 -6.26 13.19
CA VAL A 56 -18.24 -7.09 12.13
C VAL A 56 -17.19 -7.24 11.03
N HIS A 57 -16.73 -8.48 10.79
CA HIS A 57 -15.66 -8.79 9.84
C HIS A 57 -16.20 -9.54 8.64
N HIS A 58 -16.08 -8.93 7.46
CA HIS A 58 -16.39 -9.54 6.18
C HIS A 58 -15.11 -10.05 5.54
N GLN A 59 -15.08 -11.32 5.20
CA GLN A 59 -13.90 -11.98 4.66
C GLN A 59 -14.21 -12.66 3.33
N ALA A 60 -13.25 -12.67 2.41
CA ALA A 60 -13.37 -13.37 1.14
C ALA A 60 -12.06 -13.98 0.68
N ILE A 61 -12.13 -15.22 0.22
CA ILE A 61 -11.03 -15.88 -0.46
C ILE A 61 -11.01 -15.48 -1.92
N MET A 62 -9.85 -15.04 -2.40
CA MET A 62 -9.57 -14.80 -3.81
C MET A 62 -9.02 -16.08 -4.42
N SER A 63 -9.86 -16.81 -5.14
CA SER A 63 -9.44 -18.03 -5.84
C SER A 63 -8.51 -17.72 -7.00
N GLU A 64 -7.71 -18.71 -7.43
CA GLU A 64 -6.81 -18.58 -8.59
C GLU A 64 -7.58 -18.22 -9.87
N ASP A 65 -8.74 -18.83 -10.10
CA ASP A 65 -9.62 -18.48 -11.21
C ASP A 65 -10.09 -17.03 -11.19
N SER A 66 -10.39 -16.51 -10.00
CA SER A 66 -10.78 -15.11 -9.81
C SER A 66 -9.60 -14.18 -10.09
N PHE A 67 -8.41 -14.55 -9.64
CA PHE A 67 -7.19 -13.80 -9.88
C PHE A 67 -6.94 -13.62 -11.38
N VAL A 68 -6.92 -14.72 -12.15
CA VAL A 68 -6.68 -14.68 -13.60
C VAL A 68 -7.77 -13.90 -14.33
N LYS A 69 -9.05 -14.08 -13.99
CA LYS A 69 -10.18 -13.37 -14.61
C LYS A 69 -10.16 -11.87 -14.38
N ASP A 70 -9.55 -11.42 -13.28
CA ASP A 70 -9.53 -10.02 -12.92
C ASP A 70 -8.32 -9.24 -13.49
N ILE A 71 -7.35 -9.94 -14.10
CA ILE A 71 -6.18 -9.30 -14.76
C ILE A 71 -6.60 -8.22 -15.79
N PRO A 72 -7.56 -8.45 -16.71
CA PRO A 72 -7.99 -7.40 -17.64
C PRO A 72 -8.55 -6.15 -16.95
N LYS A 73 -9.09 -6.29 -15.74
CA LYS A 73 -9.61 -5.17 -14.95
C LYS A 73 -8.52 -4.25 -14.42
N LEU A 74 -7.29 -4.76 -14.20
CA LEU A 74 -6.13 -3.93 -13.84
C LEU A 74 -5.87 -2.88 -14.92
N SER A 75 -5.76 -3.33 -16.18
CA SER A 75 -5.53 -2.43 -17.29
C SER A 75 -6.71 -1.48 -17.53
N TRP A 76 -7.93 -2.00 -17.45
CA TRP A 76 -9.13 -1.22 -17.74
C TRP A 76 -9.41 -0.15 -16.66
N TYR A 77 -9.30 -0.50 -15.39
CA TYR A 77 -9.61 0.42 -14.28
C TYR A 77 -8.39 1.20 -13.81
N GLY A 78 -7.27 0.52 -13.63
CA GLY A 78 -6.05 1.11 -13.07
C GLY A 78 -5.16 1.81 -14.09
N GLU A 79 -5.33 1.50 -15.39
CA GLU A 79 -4.36 1.86 -16.45
C GLU A 79 -2.95 1.39 -16.08
N ASP A 80 -2.87 0.20 -15.50
CA ASP A 80 -1.66 -0.39 -14.96
C ASP A 80 -1.73 -1.92 -15.06
N LEU A 81 -0.60 -2.58 -14.94
CA LEU A 81 -0.48 -4.04 -14.94
C LEU A 81 0.18 -4.58 -13.67
N ASP A 82 0.15 -3.82 -12.59
CA ASP A 82 0.63 -4.33 -11.31
C ASP A 82 -0.33 -5.37 -10.72
N VAL A 83 -0.03 -6.64 -11.00
CA VAL A 83 -0.83 -7.76 -10.51
C VAL A 83 -0.84 -7.89 -8.98
N SER A 84 0.10 -7.25 -8.29
CA SER A 84 0.14 -7.27 -6.82
C SER A 84 -1.05 -6.58 -6.16
N VAL A 85 -1.79 -5.75 -6.91
CA VAL A 85 -2.98 -5.04 -6.41
C VAL A 85 -4.31 -5.66 -6.87
N LEU A 86 -4.29 -6.84 -7.50
CA LEU A 86 -5.50 -7.54 -7.96
C LEU A 86 -6.52 -7.79 -6.86
N PHE A 87 -6.06 -7.96 -5.62
CA PHE A 87 -6.94 -8.14 -4.46
C PHE A 87 -7.91 -6.97 -4.23
N PHE A 88 -7.64 -5.78 -4.79
CA PHE A 88 -8.58 -4.66 -4.73
C PHE A 88 -9.91 -4.97 -5.44
N GLN A 89 -9.90 -5.80 -6.49
CA GLN A 89 -11.12 -6.09 -7.25
C GLN A 89 -12.19 -6.79 -6.38
N PRO A 90 -11.93 -7.97 -5.80
CA PRO A 90 -12.90 -8.63 -4.94
C PRO A 90 -13.18 -7.83 -3.65
N LEU A 91 -12.17 -7.17 -3.08
CA LEU A 91 -12.30 -6.38 -1.87
C LEU A 91 -13.30 -5.22 -2.05
N PHE A 92 -13.06 -4.33 -3.01
CA PHE A 92 -13.91 -3.15 -3.21
C PHE A 92 -15.28 -3.51 -3.77
N GLN A 93 -15.38 -4.55 -4.61
CA GLN A 93 -16.65 -5.07 -5.07
C GLN A 93 -17.54 -5.55 -3.92
N GLN A 94 -16.95 -6.20 -2.92
CA GLN A 94 -17.70 -6.65 -1.74
C GLN A 94 -18.07 -5.50 -0.81
N MET A 95 -17.10 -4.64 -0.50
CA MET A 95 -17.36 -3.47 0.35
C MET A 95 -18.50 -2.61 -0.20
N ARG A 96 -18.55 -2.40 -1.52
CA ARG A 96 -19.57 -1.55 -2.16
C ARG A 96 -20.99 -2.05 -1.98
N LYS A 97 -21.21 -3.33 -1.74
CA LYS A 97 -22.54 -3.91 -1.48
C LYS A 97 -23.12 -3.43 -0.14
N HIS A 98 -22.26 -3.00 0.78
CA HIS A 98 -22.63 -2.67 2.15
C HIS A 98 -22.40 -1.19 2.51
N VAL A 99 -21.34 -0.59 1.94
CA VAL A 99 -20.90 0.76 2.29
C VAL A 99 -20.60 1.62 1.06
N LYS A 100 -20.58 2.94 1.24
CA LYS A 100 -20.21 3.92 0.20
C LYS A 100 -18.82 4.48 0.39
N VAL A 101 -18.28 4.38 1.61
CA VAL A 101 -16.96 4.91 1.99
C VAL A 101 -16.15 3.82 2.67
N GLY A 102 -14.90 3.65 2.24
CA GLY A 102 -13.91 2.81 2.87
C GLY A 102 -12.78 3.64 3.50
N LEU A 103 -12.29 3.24 4.66
CA LEU A 103 -11.08 3.79 5.28
C LEU A 103 -9.92 2.84 5.02
N CYS A 104 -8.76 3.39 4.63
CA CYS A 104 -7.58 2.64 4.27
C CYS A 104 -6.34 3.19 5.00
N GLY A 105 -5.38 2.31 5.34
CA GLY A 105 -4.13 2.66 6.02
C GLY A 105 -3.04 3.26 5.12
N GLN A 106 -3.34 3.61 3.87
CA GLN A 106 -2.38 4.16 2.92
C GLN A 106 -1.79 5.49 3.39
N GLY A 107 -0.51 5.73 3.11
CA GLY A 107 0.23 6.92 3.50
C GLY A 107 0.94 6.81 4.85
N ALA A 108 0.64 5.79 5.66
CA ALA A 108 1.31 5.59 6.94
C ALA A 108 2.81 5.26 6.79
N ASP A 109 3.16 4.47 5.77
CA ASP A 109 4.56 4.09 5.51
C ASP A 109 5.41 5.29 5.10
N GLU A 110 4.87 6.17 4.30
CA GLU A 110 5.57 7.36 3.80
C GLU A 110 5.70 8.45 4.86
N ILE A 111 4.75 8.56 5.77
CA ILE A 111 4.81 9.53 6.86
C ILE A 111 5.72 9.03 8.00
N HIS A 112 5.66 7.73 8.31
CA HIS A 112 6.32 7.15 9.49
C HIS A 112 7.48 6.21 9.15
N ALA A 113 8.04 6.29 7.94
CA ALA A 113 9.19 5.52 7.49
C ALA A 113 9.00 3.98 7.61
N GLY A 114 7.88 3.46 7.10
CA GLY A 114 7.50 2.07 7.29
C GLY A 114 8.17 1.08 6.34
N TYR A 115 8.69 1.50 5.20
CA TYR A 115 9.27 0.56 4.23
C TYR A 115 10.70 0.16 4.57
N PRO A 116 11.07 -1.11 4.33
CA PRO A 116 12.45 -1.58 4.56
C PRO A 116 13.52 -0.77 3.82
N ARG A 117 13.18 -0.20 2.66
CA ARG A 117 14.09 0.64 1.86
C ARG A 117 14.60 1.87 2.60
N TYR A 118 13.84 2.40 3.53
CA TYR A 118 14.25 3.57 4.31
C TYR A 118 15.40 3.30 5.27
N LYS A 119 15.65 2.01 5.62
CA LYS A 119 16.80 1.61 6.44
C LYS A 119 18.14 1.70 5.69
N SER A 120 18.13 1.78 4.37
CA SER A 120 19.31 1.88 3.52
C SER A 120 18.98 2.70 2.27
N LEU A 121 18.92 4.02 2.42
CA LEU A 121 18.60 4.93 1.32
C LEU A 121 19.65 4.92 0.22
N ASP A 122 20.93 4.78 0.56
CA ASP A 122 22.01 4.58 -0.43
C ASP A 122 21.80 3.30 -1.24
N GLY A 123 21.48 2.21 -0.58
CA GLY A 123 21.17 0.94 -1.24
C GLY A 123 19.94 1.05 -2.13
N HIS A 124 18.91 1.73 -1.67
CA HIS A 124 17.71 1.96 -2.47
C HIS A 124 18.00 2.80 -3.71
N ARG A 125 18.73 3.91 -3.57
CA ARG A 125 19.18 4.76 -4.68
C ARG A 125 19.97 3.95 -5.72
N LYS A 126 20.90 3.11 -5.28
CA LYS A 126 21.67 2.25 -6.16
C LYS A 126 20.77 1.33 -6.99
N VAL A 127 19.82 0.65 -6.35
CA VAL A 127 18.85 -0.24 -7.04
C VAL A 127 18.00 0.52 -8.06
N VAL A 128 17.56 1.74 -7.74
CA VAL A 128 16.80 2.58 -8.69
C VAL A 128 17.65 2.95 -9.89
N LEU A 129 18.89 3.37 -9.68
CA LEU A 129 19.82 3.70 -10.76
C LEU A 129 20.13 2.48 -11.65
N GLU A 130 20.36 1.32 -11.06
CA GLU A 130 20.60 0.07 -11.80
C GLU A 130 19.37 -0.30 -12.67
N ARG A 131 18.16 -0.14 -12.15
CA ARG A 131 16.92 -0.37 -12.92
C ARG A 131 16.77 0.63 -14.06
N LEU A 132 17.07 1.90 -13.85
CA LEU A 132 17.04 2.91 -14.91
C LEU A 132 18.05 2.60 -16.02
N HIS A 133 19.26 2.15 -15.68
CA HIS A 133 20.25 1.75 -16.66
C HIS A 133 19.91 0.45 -17.41
N SER A 134 19.02 -0.38 -16.88
CA SER A 134 18.53 -1.58 -17.58
C SER A 134 17.43 -1.29 -18.59
N ILE A 135 16.87 -0.09 -18.61
CA ILE A 135 15.89 0.35 -19.59
C ILE A 135 16.61 0.75 -20.89
N ASP A 136 15.97 0.52 -22.03
CA ASP A 136 16.49 0.94 -23.34
C ASP A 136 16.96 2.40 -23.34
N ASP A 137 18.16 2.66 -23.90
CA ASP A 137 18.79 3.98 -23.90
C ASP A 137 17.91 5.07 -24.51
N SER A 138 17.08 4.72 -25.50
CA SER A 138 16.16 5.67 -26.13
C SER A 138 15.04 6.12 -25.17
N VAL A 139 14.60 5.23 -24.30
CA VAL A 139 13.61 5.51 -23.26
C VAL A 139 14.29 6.23 -22.10
N THR A 140 15.43 5.75 -21.65
CA THR A 140 16.20 6.36 -20.55
C THR A 140 16.59 7.79 -20.88
N SER A 141 17.06 8.08 -22.10
CA SER A 141 17.42 9.43 -22.53
C SER A 141 16.22 10.38 -22.57
N LYS A 142 15.02 9.87 -22.89
CA LYS A 142 13.78 10.67 -22.82
C LYS A 142 13.35 10.95 -21.39
N ILE A 143 13.47 9.97 -20.51
CA ILE A 143 13.16 10.12 -19.07
C ILE A 143 14.12 11.09 -18.40
N MET A 144 15.41 10.95 -18.68
CA MET A 144 16.49 11.75 -18.12
C MET A 144 16.67 13.08 -18.86
N GLY A 145 16.17 13.16 -20.10
CA GLY A 145 16.20 14.37 -20.93
C GLY A 145 15.28 15.43 -20.36
N LYS A 146 15.79 16.62 -20.18
CA LYS A 146 15.19 17.77 -19.49
C LYS A 146 13.95 18.38 -20.14
N SER A 147 13.38 17.80 -21.19
CA SER A 147 12.38 18.46 -22.02
C SER A 147 11.11 17.66 -22.25
N LEU A 148 10.65 16.94 -21.25
CA LEU A 148 9.26 16.52 -21.29
C LEU A 148 8.39 17.74 -20.97
N PRO A 149 7.35 18.03 -21.79
CA PRO A 149 6.44 19.14 -21.52
C PRO A 149 5.88 19.05 -20.09
N LEU A 150 5.64 20.21 -19.48
CA LEU A 150 5.11 20.30 -18.10
C LEU A 150 3.83 19.48 -17.87
N ASP A 151 3.06 19.25 -18.93
CA ASP A 151 1.81 18.47 -18.93
C ASP A 151 2.04 16.98 -19.17
N SER A 152 3.24 16.56 -19.50
CA SER A 152 3.50 15.19 -19.92
C SER A 152 3.90 14.31 -18.79
N CYS A 153 3.47 14.53 -17.60
CA CYS A 153 3.59 13.45 -16.67
C CYS A 153 4.37 13.72 -15.37
N TRP A 154 3.63 13.70 -14.34
CA TRP A 154 3.96 13.05 -13.06
C TRP A 154 5.10 12.01 -13.14
N TYR A 155 5.25 11.31 -14.23
CA TYR A 155 6.18 10.24 -14.55
C TYR A 155 7.67 10.68 -14.61
N SER A 156 8.00 11.79 -15.23
CA SER A 156 9.40 12.26 -15.35
C SER A 156 9.99 12.68 -14.01
N ASN A 157 9.18 13.24 -13.14
CA ASN A 157 9.63 13.72 -11.84
C ASN A 157 9.83 12.60 -10.82
N SER A 158 9.08 11.49 -10.94
CA SER A 158 9.20 10.35 -10.01
C SER A 158 10.38 9.42 -10.31
N LEU A 159 11.01 9.56 -11.48
CA LEU A 159 12.13 8.71 -11.91
C LEU A 159 13.48 9.43 -11.98
N HIS A 160 13.52 10.75 -11.67
CA HIS A 160 14.79 11.47 -11.71
C HIS A 160 15.71 11.01 -10.56
N PRO A 161 16.96 10.59 -10.86
CA PRO A 161 17.86 10.06 -9.84
C PRO A 161 18.17 11.03 -8.70
N ASP A 162 18.14 12.33 -8.97
CA ASP A 162 18.41 13.37 -7.97
C ASP A 162 17.29 13.51 -6.93
N ASP A 163 16.09 12.98 -7.20
CA ASP A 163 15.00 12.93 -6.25
C ASP A 163 15.20 11.85 -5.18
N TYR A 164 16.06 10.84 -5.44
CA TYR A 164 16.39 9.77 -4.50
C TYR A 164 17.53 10.20 -3.58
N THR A 165 17.19 10.95 -2.58
CA THR A 165 18.13 11.45 -1.56
C THR A 165 18.47 10.38 -0.52
N THR A 166 19.58 10.61 0.20
CA THR A 166 19.99 9.79 1.36
C THR A 166 19.52 10.39 2.70
N ASP A 167 18.91 11.55 2.65
CA ASP A 167 18.24 12.15 3.81
C ASP A 167 16.81 11.61 3.94
N LEU A 168 16.47 11.07 5.12
CA LEU A 168 15.19 10.40 5.33
C LEU A 168 14.01 11.37 5.23
N ASP A 169 14.11 12.55 5.80
CA ASP A 169 13.01 13.52 5.78
C ASP A 169 12.75 14.04 4.38
N GLN A 170 13.79 14.30 3.61
CA GLN A 170 13.66 14.67 2.20
C GLN A 170 13.07 13.52 1.37
N MET A 171 13.47 12.27 1.65
CA MET A 171 12.93 11.11 0.95
C MET A 171 11.44 10.91 1.25
N LEU A 172 11.01 11.03 2.50
CA LEU A 172 9.62 10.93 2.88
C LEU A 172 8.77 12.03 2.24
N ASN A 173 9.27 13.26 2.20
CA ASN A 173 8.59 14.37 1.52
C ASN A 173 8.48 14.13 0.02
N PHE A 174 9.53 13.63 -0.63
CA PHE A 174 9.49 13.26 -2.03
C PHE A 174 8.43 12.19 -2.31
N GLU A 175 8.36 11.13 -1.49
CA GLU A 175 7.36 10.05 -1.64
C GLU A 175 5.92 10.58 -1.54
N LEU A 176 5.67 11.52 -0.62
CA LEU A 176 4.36 12.14 -0.43
C LEU A 176 3.96 13.07 -1.58
N GLU A 177 4.89 13.88 -2.09
CA GLU A 177 4.58 14.93 -3.05
C GLU A 177 4.65 14.43 -4.51
N ARG A 178 5.68 13.64 -4.85
CA ARG A 178 6.02 13.29 -6.22
C ARG A 178 6.44 11.83 -6.40
N GLY A 179 6.58 11.09 -5.33
CA GLY A 179 7.08 9.71 -5.34
C GLY A 179 5.99 8.66 -5.52
N GLN A 180 6.28 7.48 -5.04
CA GLN A 180 5.47 6.29 -5.23
C GLN A 180 4.05 6.43 -4.63
N LEU A 181 3.91 7.13 -3.51
CA LEU A 181 2.58 7.31 -2.90
C LEU A 181 1.65 8.09 -3.81
N SER A 182 2.02 9.31 -4.20
CA SER A 182 1.16 10.20 -4.97
C SER A 182 0.93 9.73 -6.41
N ASN A 183 1.99 9.23 -7.06
CA ASN A 183 1.92 8.88 -8.48
C ASN A 183 1.48 7.44 -8.76
N PHE A 184 1.52 6.56 -7.77
CA PHE A 184 1.21 5.15 -7.96
C PHE A 184 0.18 4.63 -6.97
N GLN A 185 0.48 4.58 -5.68
CA GLN A 185 -0.36 3.88 -4.71
C GLN A 185 -1.73 4.52 -4.52
N LEU A 186 -1.80 5.85 -4.37
CA LEU A 186 -3.09 6.56 -4.22
C LEU A 186 -3.90 6.48 -5.50
N ARG A 187 -3.26 6.59 -6.67
CA ARG A 187 -3.91 6.42 -7.96
C ARG A 187 -4.55 5.04 -8.11
N LEU A 188 -3.83 3.97 -7.75
CA LEU A 188 -4.38 2.62 -7.83
C LEU A 188 -5.54 2.41 -6.86
N VAL A 189 -5.40 2.83 -5.60
CA VAL A 189 -6.49 2.72 -4.63
C VAL A 189 -7.73 3.47 -5.10
N ASP A 190 -7.58 4.71 -5.56
CA ASP A 190 -8.68 5.55 -6.06
C ASP A 190 -9.36 4.92 -7.27
N ARG A 191 -8.61 4.59 -8.31
CA ARG A 191 -9.16 4.05 -9.56
C ARG A 191 -9.87 2.72 -9.35
N HIS A 192 -9.27 1.78 -8.62
CA HIS A 192 -9.87 0.48 -8.37
C HIS A 192 -11.09 0.55 -7.44
N SER A 193 -11.11 1.44 -6.47
CA SER A 193 -12.28 1.64 -5.61
C SER A 193 -13.41 2.37 -6.36
N MET A 194 -13.08 3.41 -7.12
CA MET A 194 -14.05 4.15 -7.92
C MET A 194 -14.64 3.33 -9.07
N ALA A 195 -13.93 2.35 -9.60
CA ALA A 195 -14.48 1.36 -10.53
C ALA A 195 -15.70 0.61 -9.96
N HIS A 196 -15.78 0.51 -8.64
CA HIS A 196 -16.90 -0.05 -7.89
C HIS A 196 -17.80 1.02 -7.24
N SER A 197 -17.60 2.30 -7.57
CA SER A 197 -18.33 3.43 -6.95
C SER A 197 -18.19 3.48 -5.42
N LEU A 198 -17.02 3.08 -4.90
CA LEU A 198 -16.65 3.14 -3.50
C LEU A 198 -15.63 4.26 -3.30
N GLU A 199 -15.92 5.23 -2.43
CA GLU A 199 -14.96 6.28 -2.07
C GLU A 199 -14.01 5.74 -0.97
N VAL A 200 -12.71 5.65 -1.26
CA VAL A 200 -11.71 5.27 -0.26
C VAL A 200 -11.02 6.50 0.27
N ARG A 201 -11.01 6.64 1.58
CA ARG A 201 -10.34 7.72 2.32
C ARG A 201 -9.12 7.19 3.05
N VAL A 202 -8.11 8.05 3.18
CA VAL A 202 -6.79 7.74 3.74
C VAL A 202 -6.49 8.64 4.95
N PRO A 203 -6.95 8.25 6.15
CA PRO A 203 -6.88 9.11 7.35
C PRO A 203 -5.47 9.58 7.70
N PHE A 204 -4.43 8.79 7.43
CA PHE A 204 -3.04 9.18 7.68
C PHE A 204 -2.62 10.41 6.89
N LEU A 205 -3.20 10.65 5.72
CA LEU A 205 -2.91 11.84 4.90
C LEU A 205 -3.73 13.07 5.31
N GLY A 206 -4.54 12.96 6.35
CA GLY A 206 -5.27 14.10 6.90
C GLY A 206 -4.31 15.21 7.35
N LYS A 207 -4.69 16.46 7.10
CA LYS A 207 -3.83 17.64 7.36
C LYS A 207 -3.26 17.65 8.78
N SER A 208 -4.11 17.48 9.79
CA SER A 208 -3.69 17.52 11.20
C SER A 208 -2.67 16.41 11.52
N HIS A 209 -2.90 15.19 11.03
CA HIS A 209 -1.97 14.09 11.24
C HIS A 209 -0.61 14.35 10.60
N ARG A 210 -0.59 14.83 9.34
CA ARG A 210 0.66 15.17 8.65
C ARG A 210 1.43 16.27 9.37
N GLU A 211 0.78 17.37 9.76
CA GLU A 211 1.41 18.47 10.48
C GLU A 211 2.05 18.04 11.80
N GLN A 212 1.39 17.17 12.55
CA GLN A 212 1.94 16.61 13.77
C GLN A 212 3.11 15.65 13.49
N SER A 213 2.97 14.82 12.49
CA SER A 213 3.99 13.82 12.13
C SER A 213 5.28 14.44 11.60
N TYR A 214 5.21 15.57 10.90
CA TYR A 214 6.41 16.31 10.45
C TYR A 214 7.25 16.86 11.61
N GLN A 215 6.67 17.04 12.80
CA GLN A 215 7.38 17.49 13.98
C GLN A 215 8.09 16.34 14.73
N LEU A 216 7.83 15.09 14.35
CA LEU A 216 8.47 13.94 15.00
C LEU A 216 9.95 13.87 14.63
N PRO A 217 10.84 13.68 15.59
CA PRO A 217 12.24 13.37 15.33
C PRO A 217 12.36 12.13 14.43
N THR A 218 13.39 12.09 13.58
CA THR A 218 13.65 10.96 12.67
C THR A 218 13.76 9.64 13.41
N ASP A 219 14.45 9.61 14.56
CA ASP A 219 14.60 8.40 15.39
C ASP A 219 13.27 7.88 15.98
N TRP A 220 12.24 8.70 16.03
CA TRP A 220 10.90 8.27 16.46
C TRP A 220 10.09 7.64 15.33
N ARG A 221 10.50 7.87 14.10
CA ARG A 221 9.93 7.19 12.93
C ARG A 221 10.71 5.92 12.62
N LEU A 222 12.04 6.03 12.52
CA LEU A 222 12.94 4.94 12.17
C LEU A 222 14.17 4.93 13.11
N PRO A 223 14.09 4.25 14.24
CA PRO A 223 15.22 4.13 15.17
C PRO A 223 16.33 3.27 14.57
N ASN A 224 17.59 3.59 14.86
CA ASN A 224 18.76 2.85 14.39
C ASN A 224 18.73 1.35 14.75
N ASN A 225 18.20 1.04 15.94
CA ASN A 225 18.01 -0.33 16.42
C ASN A 225 16.56 -0.52 16.86
N GLY A 226 15.70 -0.95 15.96
CA GLY A 226 14.29 -1.15 16.28
C GLY A 226 13.40 -1.38 15.07
N LEU A 227 12.10 -1.47 15.36
CA LEU A 227 11.09 -1.58 14.33
C LEU A 227 10.80 -0.19 13.74
N GLU A 228 10.54 -0.17 12.46
CA GLU A 228 10.03 1.00 11.74
C GLU A 228 8.73 1.53 12.37
N LYS A 229 8.39 2.79 12.11
CA LYS A 229 7.17 3.45 12.64
C LYS A 229 7.11 3.50 14.17
N ALA A 230 8.24 3.71 14.85
CA ALA A 230 8.32 3.57 16.31
C ALA A 230 7.29 4.43 17.06
N ALA A 231 7.11 5.69 16.66
CA ALA A 231 6.08 6.56 17.27
C ALA A 231 4.66 6.04 17.01
N LEU A 232 4.38 5.57 15.77
CA LEU A 232 3.07 5.04 15.42
C LEU A 232 2.76 3.75 16.21
N ARG A 233 3.74 2.87 16.38
CA ARG A 233 3.62 1.67 17.21
C ARG A 233 3.37 2.02 18.67
N SER A 234 4.04 3.05 19.18
CA SER A 234 3.81 3.53 20.55
C SER A 234 2.40 4.07 20.73
N ALA A 235 1.88 4.81 19.76
CA ALA A 235 0.49 5.26 19.76
C ALA A 235 -0.51 4.09 19.65
N ALA A 236 -0.22 3.12 18.80
CA ALA A 236 -1.07 1.93 18.64
C ALA A 236 -1.18 1.09 19.92
N ARG A 237 -0.14 1.04 20.73
CA ARG A 237 -0.16 0.35 22.05
C ARG A 237 -1.06 1.03 23.09
N LEU A 238 -1.53 2.24 22.83
CA LEU A 238 -2.50 2.94 23.69
C LEU A 238 -3.96 2.58 23.32
N THR A 239 -4.16 1.86 22.21
CA THR A 239 -5.47 1.36 21.77
C THR A 239 -5.71 -0.07 22.27
N ALA A 240 -6.88 -0.62 21.97
CA ALA A 240 -7.23 -2.01 22.29
C ALA A 240 -6.54 -3.06 21.36
N LEU A 241 -5.61 -2.65 20.49
CA LEU A 241 -4.91 -3.55 19.59
C LEU A 241 -3.98 -4.52 20.34
N PRO A 242 -3.96 -5.81 19.99
CA PRO A 242 -3.04 -6.79 20.58
C PRO A 242 -1.57 -6.43 20.29
N ARG A 243 -0.68 -6.78 21.21
CA ARG A 243 0.76 -6.54 21.05
C ARG A 243 1.36 -7.22 19.82
N GLU A 244 0.90 -8.38 19.48
CA GLU A 244 1.30 -9.10 18.27
C GLU A 244 1.03 -8.31 16.98
N ILE A 245 0.03 -7.45 16.98
CA ILE A 245 -0.28 -6.55 15.86
C ILE A 245 0.56 -5.27 15.94
N THR A 246 0.65 -4.65 17.11
CA THR A 246 1.44 -3.42 17.28
C THR A 246 2.94 -3.65 17.06
N ASP A 247 3.43 -4.86 17.28
CA ASP A 247 4.82 -5.24 17.11
C ASP A 247 5.08 -6.04 15.81
N ARG A 248 4.05 -6.27 14.99
CA ARG A 248 4.14 -6.99 13.72
C ARG A 248 5.02 -6.22 12.72
N PRO A 249 6.07 -6.85 12.14
CA PRO A 249 6.87 -6.24 11.11
C PRO A 249 6.06 -5.86 9.87
N LYS A 250 6.51 -4.84 9.12
CA LYS A 250 5.88 -4.46 7.85
C LYS A 250 6.05 -5.54 6.80
N LEU A 251 4.94 -5.97 6.22
CA LEU A 251 4.88 -6.79 5.03
C LEU A 251 4.23 -5.99 3.89
N PRO A 252 4.75 -6.06 2.66
CA PRO A 252 4.10 -5.43 1.50
C PRO A 252 2.74 -6.08 1.22
N ALA A 253 1.69 -5.27 1.09
CA ALA A 253 0.30 -5.75 1.00
C ALA A 253 0.08 -6.76 -0.15
N GLY A 254 0.59 -6.47 -1.35
CA GLY A 254 0.41 -7.36 -2.51
C GLY A 254 1.03 -8.75 -2.31
N THR A 255 2.27 -8.80 -1.81
CA THR A 255 2.95 -10.08 -1.53
C THR A 255 2.42 -10.77 -0.29
N ALA A 256 1.85 -10.06 0.66
CA ALA A 256 1.26 -10.64 1.86
C ALA A 256 -0.12 -11.24 1.60
N THR A 257 -0.93 -10.58 0.74
CA THR A 257 -2.33 -10.98 0.49
C THR A 257 -2.46 -12.20 -0.42
N SER A 258 -1.58 -12.34 -1.43
CA SER A 258 -1.64 -13.42 -2.42
C SER A 258 -0.25 -13.89 -2.89
N PRO A 259 0.62 -14.35 -1.98
CA PRO A 259 2.01 -14.68 -2.32
C PRO A 259 2.13 -15.85 -3.30
N ASN A 260 1.30 -16.88 -3.17
CA ASN A 260 1.38 -18.08 -4.01
C ASN A 260 0.79 -17.82 -5.40
N GLN A 261 -0.37 -17.18 -5.49
CA GLN A 261 -1.00 -16.81 -6.76
C GLN A 261 -0.12 -15.85 -7.55
N LEU A 262 0.47 -14.86 -6.89
CA LEU A 262 1.39 -13.92 -7.52
C LEU A 262 2.65 -14.62 -8.04
N LYS A 263 3.21 -15.55 -7.28
CA LYS A 263 4.39 -16.33 -7.68
C LYS A 263 4.09 -17.22 -8.87
N SER A 264 2.97 -17.93 -8.87
CA SER A 264 2.52 -18.78 -9.99
C SER A 264 2.35 -17.94 -11.26
N PHE A 265 1.59 -16.85 -11.17
CA PHE A 265 1.37 -15.96 -12.31
C PHE A 265 2.67 -15.40 -12.90
N LEU A 266 3.60 -14.93 -12.06
CA LEU A 266 4.88 -14.38 -12.54
C LEU A 266 5.74 -15.44 -13.20
N SER A 267 5.71 -16.69 -12.73
CA SER A 267 6.39 -17.83 -13.36
C SER A 267 5.83 -18.08 -14.78
N ASP A 268 4.52 -18.21 -14.86
CA ASP A 268 3.83 -18.50 -16.13
C ASP A 268 3.99 -17.35 -17.14
N TYR A 269 3.96 -16.11 -16.68
CA TYR A 269 4.20 -14.93 -17.51
C TYR A 269 5.64 -14.84 -18.02
N ALA A 270 6.63 -15.20 -17.21
CA ALA A 270 8.02 -15.27 -17.66
C ALA A 270 8.21 -16.30 -18.78
N ASP A 271 7.58 -17.47 -18.65
CA ASP A 271 7.61 -18.50 -19.67
C ASP A 271 6.89 -18.05 -20.95
N LEU A 272 5.75 -17.39 -20.82
CA LEU A 272 5.00 -16.84 -21.95
C LEU A 272 5.78 -15.74 -22.67
N SER A 273 6.41 -14.83 -21.95
CA SER A 273 7.21 -13.75 -22.52
C SER A 273 8.44 -14.28 -23.27
N SER A 274 9.10 -15.29 -22.71
CA SER A 274 10.22 -15.98 -23.38
C SER A 274 9.75 -16.70 -24.64
N SER A 275 8.59 -17.34 -24.61
CA SER A 275 7.99 -18.01 -25.76
C SER A 275 7.58 -17.03 -26.88
N LEU A 276 7.08 -15.85 -26.53
CA LEU A 276 6.75 -14.79 -27.47
C LEU A 276 8.00 -14.15 -28.08
N ALA A 277 9.03 -13.85 -27.28
CA ALA A 277 10.28 -13.29 -27.76
C ALA A 277 11.02 -14.22 -28.74
N ASN A 278 10.82 -15.54 -28.63
CA ASN A 278 11.38 -16.52 -29.56
C ASN A 278 10.56 -16.68 -30.87
N LYS A 279 9.35 -16.10 -30.93
CA LYS A 279 8.49 -16.15 -32.12
C LYS A 279 8.56 -14.90 -33.00
N TYR A 280 9.07 -13.79 -32.49
CA TYR A 280 9.22 -12.50 -33.16
C TYR A 280 10.67 -11.99 -33.10
#